data_24dd34d062a09a2f990d5fca3db8c203
#
_entry.id   24dd34d062a09a2f990d5fca3db8c203
#
_cell.length_a   1.000
_cell.length_b   1.000
_cell.length_c   1.000
_cell.angle_alpha   90.00
_cell.angle_beta   90.00
_cell.angle_gamma   90.00
#
_symmetry.space_group_name_H-M   'P 1'
#
loop_
_entity.id
_entity.type
_entity.pdbx_description
1 polymer ?
#
loop_
_entity_poly.entity_id
_entity_poly.type
_entity_poly.pdbx_seq_one_letter_code
_entity_poly.pdbx_strand_id
1 'polypeptide(L)'
;MRFVDCVSLHLTAGHGGAGCIAYRKEKFVSRGGPYGGNGGRGGDVVMEASRNIGTLLDLRYRKIVKAEDGHRGMSKRQHGSWGENTIIKVPVGTIIREAHTRAIIGDLSNDGDTVVIARGGRGGLGNAEFKTAVRQTPHFAQPGEPGHELDVILELKLLADIGIIGYPSVGKSTLISVISNARPKIASYHFTTLIPNLGIVKYKNYRSFVVADIPGLIEGAHEGKGLGYRFLRHIERCRALAHLIEVPLPSGYEFDGSGDADMPMPSRIEALQARDPIHDFDAICNELAQFSESLAQRPQIVVLGKMDQPHVREREPELRAHFEGLGYKFFAVSSATRDGLEDLVDAMMELVDRTEVPDIAHFTVPEAEELSAADTTPMDWEGGGSVGDDAVDAEGLLEPAIASVDEEDDGDDEYADEEE
;
A
#
# COMPACT_ATOMS: atom_id res chain seq x y z
N MET A 1 -6.63 -10.38 5.02
CA MET A 1 -6.40 -8.92 4.91
C MET A 1 -6.41 -8.53 3.45
N ARG A 2 -6.94 -7.36 3.09
CA ARG A 2 -6.81 -6.85 1.71
C ARG A 2 -5.56 -6.01 1.63
N PHE A 3 -4.69 -6.24 0.66
CA PHE A 3 -3.59 -5.34 0.35
C PHE A 3 -4.15 -4.10 -0.36
N VAL A 4 -3.72 -2.92 0.07
CA VAL A 4 -4.12 -1.63 -0.50
C VAL A 4 -2.86 -0.81 -0.70
N ASP A 5 -2.59 -0.45 -1.94
CA ASP A 5 -1.40 0.27 -2.41
C ASP A 5 -1.65 1.74 -2.69
N CYS A 6 -2.92 2.13 -2.85
CA CYS A 6 -3.31 3.50 -3.11
C CYS A 6 -4.53 3.88 -2.28
N VAL A 7 -4.45 5.02 -1.59
CA VAL A 7 -5.53 5.56 -0.74
C VAL A 7 -5.60 7.07 -0.89
N SER A 8 -6.81 7.60 -1.05
CA SER A 8 -7.06 9.04 -0.98
C SER A 8 -7.52 9.41 0.42
N LEU A 9 -6.92 10.45 1.00
CA LEU A 9 -7.22 10.99 2.32
C LEU A 9 -7.52 12.48 2.21
N HIS A 10 -8.51 12.92 2.98
CA HIS A 10 -8.77 14.32 3.26
C HIS A 10 -8.13 14.68 4.60
N LEU A 11 -7.20 15.62 4.60
CA LEU A 11 -6.42 16.01 5.78
C LEU A 11 -6.76 17.44 6.17
N THR A 12 -7.15 17.63 7.42
CA THR A 12 -7.41 18.94 8.01
C THR A 12 -6.49 19.15 9.19
N ALA A 13 -5.59 20.11 9.12
CA ALA A 13 -4.78 20.52 10.27
C ALA A 13 -5.63 21.34 11.25
N GLY A 14 -5.21 21.39 12.51
CA GLY A 14 -5.92 22.12 13.56
C GLY A 14 -5.99 23.62 13.27
N HIS A 15 -7.11 24.25 13.55
CA HIS A 15 -7.25 25.70 13.50
C HIS A 15 -6.52 26.34 14.70
N GLY A 16 -6.01 27.53 14.53
CA GLY A 16 -5.49 28.33 15.64
C GLY A 16 -6.60 28.80 16.58
N GLY A 17 -6.33 28.79 17.89
CA GLY A 17 -7.24 29.30 18.87
C GLY A 17 -7.38 30.84 18.78
N ALA A 18 -8.55 31.37 19.05
CA ALA A 18 -8.76 32.83 19.09
C ALA A 18 -8.04 33.51 20.26
N GLY A 19 -7.53 34.71 20.05
CA GLY A 19 -7.05 35.58 21.11
C GLY A 19 -8.17 36.01 22.05
N CYS A 20 -7.83 36.34 23.28
CA CYS A 20 -8.78 36.76 24.31
C CYS A 20 -8.87 38.26 24.41
N ILE A 21 -10.09 38.77 24.63
CA ILE A 21 -10.34 40.14 25.07
C ILE A 21 -10.60 40.12 26.55
N ALA A 22 -9.68 40.63 27.37
CA ALA A 22 -9.84 40.70 28.81
C ALA A 22 -9.18 41.99 29.35
N TYR A 23 -9.66 42.44 30.47
CA TYR A 23 -9.14 43.61 31.18
C TYR A 23 -8.78 43.22 32.61
N ARG A 24 -7.72 43.87 33.12
CA ARG A 24 -7.30 43.69 34.52
C ARG A 24 -8.35 44.31 35.44
N LYS A 25 -8.92 43.50 36.33
CA LYS A 25 -9.86 43.91 37.36
C LYS A 25 -9.27 43.53 38.72
N GLU A 26 -8.82 44.52 39.48
CA GLU A 26 -8.28 44.31 40.82
C GLU A 26 -8.85 45.35 41.78
N LYS A 27 -8.87 45.02 43.07
CA LYS A 27 -9.25 45.96 44.13
C LYS A 27 -8.30 47.15 44.07
N PHE A 28 -8.82 48.34 44.02
CA PHE A 28 -8.08 49.63 43.91
C PHE A 28 -7.48 49.93 42.52
N VAL A 29 -7.74 49.17 41.48
CA VAL A 29 -7.34 49.50 40.11
C VAL A 29 -8.60 49.82 39.29
N SER A 30 -8.96 51.10 39.18
CA SER A 30 -10.19 51.54 38.49
C SER A 30 -10.12 51.40 36.96
N ARG A 31 -8.93 51.47 36.38
CA ARG A 31 -8.69 51.40 34.94
C ARG A 31 -7.58 50.38 34.66
N GLY A 32 -7.88 49.08 34.76
CA GLY A 32 -6.94 48.04 34.40
C GLY A 32 -6.75 47.99 32.87
N GLY A 33 -5.49 47.87 32.44
CA GLY A 33 -5.15 47.73 31.03
C GLY A 33 -5.62 46.41 30.41
N PRO A 34 -5.40 46.21 29.09
CA PRO A 34 -5.72 44.96 28.42
C PRO A 34 -4.91 43.79 29.00
N TYR A 35 -5.57 42.65 29.18
CA TYR A 35 -5.04 41.50 29.93
C TYR A 35 -5.41 40.15 29.31
N GLY A 36 -5.80 40.15 28.01
CA GLY A 36 -6.09 38.95 27.26
C GLY A 36 -4.83 38.26 26.74
N GLY A 37 -4.78 36.94 26.83
CA GLY A 37 -3.71 36.11 26.29
C GLY A 37 -3.97 35.73 24.84
N ASN A 38 -2.94 35.23 24.17
CA ASN A 38 -3.00 34.76 22.78
C ASN A 38 -3.61 33.36 22.72
N GLY A 39 -4.23 33.02 21.59
CA GLY A 39 -4.66 31.65 21.30
C GLY A 39 -3.46 30.74 21.06
N GLY A 40 -3.68 29.42 21.23
CA GLY A 40 -2.72 28.39 20.91
C GLY A 40 -2.67 28.09 19.40
N ARG A 41 -1.57 27.57 18.92
CA ARG A 41 -1.44 27.06 17.55
C ARG A 41 -2.23 25.75 17.40
N GLY A 42 -2.83 25.51 16.25
CA GLY A 42 -3.41 24.22 15.88
C GLY A 42 -2.33 23.14 15.64
N GLY A 43 -2.70 21.87 15.82
CA GLY A 43 -1.83 20.73 15.57
C GLY A 43 -1.57 20.52 14.09
N ASP A 44 -0.39 20.03 13.77
CA ASP A 44 0.02 19.64 12.42
C ASP A 44 -0.44 18.19 12.10
N VAL A 45 -0.64 17.86 10.82
CA VAL A 45 -0.79 16.48 10.35
C VAL A 45 0.56 16.04 9.80
N VAL A 46 1.12 15.00 10.42
CA VAL A 46 2.45 14.45 10.13
C VAL A 46 2.29 13.01 9.67
N MET A 47 2.99 12.62 8.61
CA MET A 47 3.12 11.22 8.21
C MET A 47 4.49 10.69 8.60
N GLU A 48 4.51 9.46 9.12
CA GLU A 48 5.72 8.76 9.60
C GLU A 48 5.78 7.38 8.96
N ALA A 49 6.92 7.07 8.33
CA ALA A 49 7.17 5.74 7.78
C ALA A 49 7.46 4.74 8.89
N SER A 50 6.89 3.54 8.78
CA SER A 50 7.14 2.46 9.74
C SER A 50 7.26 1.10 9.03
N ARG A 51 8.34 0.37 9.31
CA ARG A 51 8.55 -1.02 8.83
C ARG A 51 7.53 -2.01 9.39
N ASN A 52 6.85 -1.67 10.47
CA ASN A 52 5.86 -2.55 11.08
C ASN A 52 4.53 -2.58 10.30
N ILE A 53 4.35 -1.67 9.35
CA ILE A 53 3.15 -1.55 8.53
C ILE A 53 3.50 -1.93 7.10
N GLY A 54 2.84 -2.98 6.56
CA GLY A 54 3.07 -3.46 5.20
C GLY A 54 2.01 -3.03 4.18
N THR A 55 0.95 -2.29 4.59
CA THR A 55 -0.17 -1.94 3.70
C THR A 55 -0.89 -0.69 4.18
N LEU A 56 -1.51 0.03 3.24
CA LEU A 56 -2.35 1.21 3.52
C LEU A 56 -3.80 0.85 3.91
N LEU A 57 -4.08 -0.43 4.24
CA LEU A 57 -5.44 -0.92 4.47
C LEU A 57 -6.18 -0.15 5.56
N ASP A 58 -5.52 0.16 6.67
CA ASP A 58 -6.13 0.84 7.81
C ASP A 58 -6.58 2.26 7.44
N LEU A 59 -5.83 2.92 6.55
CA LEU A 59 -6.15 4.26 6.07
C LEU A 59 -7.30 4.28 5.07
N ARG A 60 -7.59 3.17 4.39
CA ARG A 60 -8.75 3.07 3.48
C ARG A 60 -10.07 3.31 4.20
N TYR A 61 -10.16 2.93 5.46
CA TYR A 61 -11.36 3.11 6.27
C TYR A 61 -11.39 4.47 7.00
N ARG A 62 -10.25 5.13 7.12
CA ARG A 62 -10.10 6.43 7.79
C ARG A 62 -9.83 7.54 6.77
N LYS A 63 -10.81 7.80 5.91
CA LYS A 63 -10.67 8.76 4.79
C LYS A 63 -10.46 10.21 5.21
N ILE A 64 -10.89 10.59 6.41
CA ILE A 64 -10.78 11.95 6.93
C ILE A 64 -9.92 11.89 8.17
N VAL A 65 -8.89 12.71 8.21
CA VAL A 65 -8.00 12.85 9.37
C VAL A 65 -7.91 14.31 9.74
N LYS A 66 -8.27 14.61 10.99
CA LYS A 66 -8.22 15.97 11.55
C LYS A 66 -7.24 16.00 12.72
N ALA A 67 -6.36 17.04 12.77
CA ALA A 67 -5.54 17.36 13.92
C ALA A 67 -6.31 18.26 14.90
N GLU A 68 -5.83 18.35 16.12
CA GLU A 68 -6.48 19.10 17.19
C GLU A 68 -6.37 20.61 16.97
N ASP A 69 -7.45 21.33 17.25
CA ASP A 69 -7.47 22.79 17.19
C ASP A 69 -6.73 23.39 18.38
N GLY A 70 -6.07 24.54 18.20
CA GLY A 70 -5.47 25.28 19.28
C GLY A 70 -6.52 25.91 20.21
N HIS A 71 -6.26 25.88 21.50
CA HIS A 71 -7.18 26.44 22.47
C HIS A 71 -7.18 27.97 22.45
N ARG A 72 -8.33 28.57 22.78
CA ARG A 72 -8.45 30.01 22.87
C ARG A 72 -7.60 30.58 24.00
N GLY A 73 -7.11 31.82 23.87
CA GLY A 73 -6.48 32.56 24.93
C GLY A 73 -7.44 32.82 26.07
N MET A 74 -6.91 33.02 27.26
CA MET A 74 -7.67 33.30 28.48
C MET A 74 -7.32 34.67 29.07
N SER A 75 -8.05 35.09 30.14
CA SER A 75 -7.71 36.26 30.91
C SER A 75 -6.36 36.08 31.63
N LYS A 76 -5.83 37.16 32.25
CA LYS A 76 -4.56 37.15 32.96
C LYS A 76 -3.34 36.80 32.09
N ARG A 77 -3.41 37.15 30.79
CA ARG A 77 -2.36 36.85 29.80
C ARG A 77 -2.03 35.38 29.68
N GLN A 78 -2.95 34.50 30.05
CA GLN A 78 -2.77 33.06 29.83
C GLN A 78 -3.00 32.75 28.36
N HIS A 79 -1.98 32.16 27.72
CA HIS A 79 -2.06 31.70 26.35
C HIS A 79 -2.84 30.38 26.28
N GLY A 80 -3.54 30.18 25.19
CA GLY A 80 -4.17 28.89 24.89
C GLY A 80 -3.10 27.79 24.67
N SER A 81 -3.40 26.57 25.07
CA SER A 81 -2.54 25.43 24.76
C SER A 81 -2.53 25.14 23.25
N TRP A 82 -1.44 24.58 22.78
CA TRP A 82 -1.31 24.12 21.40
C TRP A 82 -2.12 22.86 21.21
N GLY A 83 -2.71 22.69 20.03
CA GLY A 83 -3.32 21.44 19.63
C GLY A 83 -2.25 20.37 19.39
N GLU A 84 -2.57 19.11 19.69
CA GLU A 84 -1.67 17.99 19.46
C GLU A 84 -1.54 17.67 17.98
N ASN A 85 -0.32 17.30 17.57
CA ASN A 85 -0.05 16.85 16.21
C ASN A 85 -0.67 15.45 16.00
N THR A 86 -1.28 15.25 14.85
CA THR A 86 -1.77 13.92 14.46
C THR A 86 -0.72 13.23 13.61
N ILE A 87 -0.17 12.13 14.13
CA ILE A 87 0.80 11.29 13.41
C ILE A 87 0.08 10.14 12.73
N ILE A 88 0.22 10.05 11.40
CA ILE A 88 -0.29 8.97 10.57
C ILE A 88 0.88 8.07 10.20
N LYS A 89 0.87 6.82 10.68
CA LYS A 89 1.89 5.85 10.31
C LYS A 89 1.55 5.21 8.98
N VAL A 90 2.53 5.16 8.09
CA VAL A 90 2.42 4.59 6.75
C VAL A 90 3.56 3.61 6.49
N PRO A 91 3.41 2.67 5.53
CA PRO A 91 4.50 1.80 5.13
C PRO A 91 5.69 2.57 4.59
N VAL A 92 6.89 2.00 4.76
CA VAL A 92 8.11 2.49 4.11
C VAL A 92 7.95 2.39 2.59
N GLY A 93 8.43 3.41 1.86
CA GLY A 93 8.27 3.51 0.41
C GLY A 93 6.92 4.11 -0.02
N THR A 94 6.24 4.86 0.86
CA THR A 94 5.01 5.59 0.51
C THR A 94 5.35 6.94 -0.11
N ILE A 95 4.80 7.19 -1.31
CA ILE A 95 4.78 8.53 -1.93
C ILE A 95 3.48 9.22 -1.54
N ILE A 96 3.59 10.49 -1.21
CA ILE A 96 2.48 11.37 -0.89
C ILE A 96 2.34 12.39 -2.01
N ARG A 97 1.21 12.37 -2.69
CA ARG A 97 0.89 13.33 -3.78
C ARG A 97 -0.32 14.18 -3.40
N GLU A 98 -0.31 15.41 -3.83
CA GLU A 98 -1.49 16.24 -3.81
C GLU A 98 -2.52 15.71 -4.82
N ALA A 99 -3.80 15.59 -4.43
CA ALA A 99 -4.82 14.94 -5.26
C ALA A 99 -5.11 15.72 -6.55
N HIS A 100 -5.08 17.05 -6.50
CA HIS A 100 -5.43 17.90 -7.65
C HIS A 100 -4.26 18.11 -8.62
N THR A 101 -3.08 18.46 -8.10
CA THR A 101 -1.91 18.81 -8.93
C THR A 101 -1.05 17.60 -9.28
N ARG A 102 -1.24 16.46 -8.57
CA ARG A 102 -0.38 15.28 -8.64
C ARG A 102 1.07 15.55 -8.22
N ALA A 103 1.36 16.73 -7.71
CA ALA A 103 2.70 17.07 -7.24
C ALA A 103 3.10 16.19 -6.05
N ILE A 104 4.36 15.79 -5.99
CA ILE A 104 4.91 15.04 -4.87
C ILE A 104 5.13 16.00 -3.70
N ILE A 105 4.44 15.75 -2.59
CA ILE A 105 4.61 16.49 -1.34
C ILE A 105 5.71 15.87 -0.48
N GLY A 106 5.82 14.53 -0.51
CA GLY A 106 6.80 13.81 0.27
C GLY A 106 7.02 12.39 -0.22
N ASP A 107 8.20 11.87 0.10
CA ASP A 107 8.65 10.53 -0.20
C ASP A 107 9.26 9.93 1.06
N LEU A 108 8.63 8.89 1.58
CA LEU A 108 8.98 8.23 2.84
C LEU A 108 9.70 6.91 2.54
N SER A 109 10.97 7.00 2.18
CA SER A 109 11.76 5.86 1.70
C SER A 109 12.41 5.06 2.83
N ASN A 110 12.65 5.66 4.01
CA ASN A 110 13.31 5.00 5.14
C ASN A 110 12.38 4.91 6.36
N ASP A 111 12.67 3.94 7.23
CA ASP A 111 11.97 3.79 8.51
C ASP A 111 12.23 4.99 9.41
N GLY A 112 11.16 5.57 9.94
CA GLY A 112 11.23 6.78 10.77
C GLY A 112 11.28 8.09 9.99
N ASP A 113 11.26 8.07 8.64
CA ASP A 113 11.10 9.29 7.85
C ASP A 113 9.78 9.96 8.20
N THR A 114 9.83 11.29 8.40
CA THR A 114 8.65 12.09 8.77
C THR A 114 8.48 13.27 7.84
N VAL A 115 7.24 13.53 7.41
CA VAL A 115 6.89 14.68 6.58
C VAL A 115 5.65 15.37 7.15
N VAL A 116 5.71 16.69 7.31
CA VAL A 116 4.56 17.51 7.70
C VAL A 116 3.75 17.82 6.44
N ILE A 117 2.55 17.25 6.35
CA ILE A 117 1.67 17.38 5.17
C ILE A 117 0.78 18.61 5.27
N ALA A 118 0.14 18.80 6.41
CA ALA A 118 -0.73 19.95 6.65
C ALA A 118 -0.32 20.66 7.94
N ARG A 119 -0.13 21.97 7.87
CA ARG A 119 0.30 22.79 9.01
C ARG A 119 -0.88 23.39 9.71
N GLY A 120 -0.86 23.33 11.05
CA GLY A 120 -1.83 23.98 11.91
C GLY A 120 -1.81 25.50 11.81
N GLY A 121 -2.97 26.10 11.95
CA GLY A 121 -3.15 27.55 11.95
C GLY A 121 -2.48 28.23 13.14
N ARG A 122 -2.04 29.45 12.99
CA ARG A 122 -1.47 30.25 14.09
C ARG A 122 -2.56 30.71 15.03
N GLY A 123 -2.25 30.71 16.31
CA GLY A 123 -3.12 31.31 17.34
C GLY A 123 -3.25 32.82 17.17
N GLY A 124 -4.47 33.32 17.34
CA GLY A 124 -4.77 34.75 17.28
C GLY A 124 -4.18 35.52 18.47
N LEU A 125 -3.79 36.75 18.26
CA LEU A 125 -3.24 37.63 19.28
C LEU A 125 -4.34 38.15 20.20
N GLY A 126 -4.09 38.17 21.53
CA GLY A 126 -4.96 38.73 22.53
C GLY A 126 -4.91 40.27 22.53
N ASN A 127 -5.90 40.92 23.15
CA ASN A 127 -5.96 42.39 23.18
C ASN A 127 -4.75 43.05 23.90
N ALA A 128 -4.02 42.31 24.72
CA ALA A 128 -2.83 42.79 25.37
C ALA A 128 -1.68 43.14 24.41
N GLU A 129 -1.58 42.43 23.29
CA GLU A 129 -0.55 42.62 22.25
C GLU A 129 -0.79 43.87 21.40
N PHE A 130 -2.06 44.31 21.29
CA PHE A 130 -2.45 45.48 20.50
C PHE A 130 -2.38 46.79 21.27
N LYS A 131 -1.82 46.80 22.51
CA LYS A 131 -1.62 47.98 23.31
C LYS A 131 -0.50 48.85 22.72
N THR A 132 -0.83 50.10 22.39
CA THR A 132 0.13 51.10 21.93
C THR A 132 0.03 52.35 22.78
N ALA A 133 0.94 53.32 22.62
CA ALA A 133 0.90 54.62 23.32
C ALA A 133 -0.41 55.38 23.03
N VAL A 134 -0.94 55.27 21.81
CA VAL A 134 -2.19 55.91 21.40
C VAL A 134 -3.40 55.08 21.80
N ARG A 135 -3.34 53.78 21.59
CA ARG A 135 -4.45 52.84 21.89
C ARG A 135 -4.12 52.06 23.16
N GLN A 136 -4.43 52.59 24.32
CA GLN A 136 -4.08 51.99 25.62
C GLN A 136 -5.02 50.84 26.04
N THR A 137 -6.28 50.81 25.54
CA THR A 137 -7.29 49.83 25.88
C THR A 137 -7.98 49.27 24.62
N PRO A 138 -7.30 48.40 23.83
CA PRO A 138 -7.92 47.81 22.65
C PRO A 138 -9.06 46.85 23.04
N HIS A 139 -10.19 46.95 22.32
CA HIS A 139 -11.40 46.17 22.53
C HIS A 139 -11.55 45.04 21.49
N PHE A 140 -10.47 44.66 20.86
CA PHE A 140 -10.44 43.58 19.85
C PHE A 140 -9.27 42.63 20.11
N ALA A 141 -9.41 41.43 19.65
CA ALA A 141 -8.39 40.38 19.56
C ALA A 141 -8.44 39.77 18.17
N GLN A 142 -7.38 39.12 17.78
CA GLN A 142 -7.29 38.45 16.50
C GLN A 142 -7.95 37.06 16.58
N PRO A 143 -8.78 36.63 15.63
CA PRO A 143 -9.17 35.22 15.49
C PRO A 143 -7.95 34.36 15.18
N GLY A 144 -8.01 33.07 15.48
CA GLY A 144 -7.00 32.13 15.03
C GLY A 144 -7.05 31.97 13.51
N GLU A 145 -5.91 31.66 12.93
CA GLU A 145 -5.82 31.33 11.51
C GLU A 145 -6.40 29.93 11.26
N PRO A 146 -7.04 29.68 10.10
CA PRO A 146 -7.45 28.34 9.74
C PRO A 146 -6.22 27.44 9.54
N GLY A 147 -6.35 26.15 9.88
CA GLY A 147 -5.37 25.14 9.52
C GLY A 147 -5.42 24.82 8.03
N HIS A 148 -4.35 24.25 7.51
CA HIS A 148 -4.31 23.80 6.12
C HIS A 148 -5.25 22.62 5.90
N GLU A 149 -6.03 22.65 4.82
CA GLU A 149 -6.84 21.55 4.34
C GLU A 149 -6.28 21.07 2.99
N LEU A 150 -6.11 19.75 2.85
CA LEU A 150 -5.48 19.17 1.66
C LEU A 150 -6.00 17.77 1.39
N ASP A 151 -6.33 17.49 0.12
CA ASP A 151 -6.60 16.16 -0.36
C ASP A 151 -5.30 15.54 -0.88
N VAL A 152 -4.95 14.38 -0.33
CA VAL A 152 -3.73 13.66 -0.71
C VAL A 152 -4.04 12.26 -1.20
N ILE A 153 -3.18 11.78 -2.10
CA ILE A 153 -3.14 10.40 -2.54
C ILE A 153 -1.84 9.79 -2.03
N LEU A 154 -1.98 8.71 -1.29
CA LEU A 154 -0.87 7.88 -0.84
C LEU A 154 -0.69 6.73 -1.81
N GLU A 155 0.52 6.56 -2.33
CA GLU A 155 0.88 5.48 -3.25
C GLU A 155 2.11 4.73 -2.72
N LEU A 156 2.04 3.40 -2.69
CA LEU A 156 3.20 2.58 -2.33
C LEU A 156 4.10 2.37 -3.56
N LYS A 157 5.38 2.74 -3.44
CA LYS A 157 6.41 2.43 -4.44
C LYS A 157 6.72 0.94 -4.47
N LEU A 158 6.81 0.32 -3.30
CA LEU A 158 7.13 -1.09 -3.18
C LEU A 158 5.92 -1.96 -3.50
N LEU A 159 6.12 -2.94 -4.36
CA LEU A 159 5.14 -3.97 -4.64
C LEU A 159 5.17 -5.03 -3.52
N ALA A 160 6.37 -5.45 -3.15
CA ALA A 160 6.62 -6.45 -2.11
C ALA A 160 8.02 -6.29 -1.51
N ASP A 161 8.21 -6.82 -0.31
CA ASP A 161 9.53 -6.92 0.29
C ASP A 161 10.35 -8.00 -0.43
N ILE A 162 9.71 -9.14 -0.77
CA ILE A 162 10.36 -10.24 -1.49
C ILE A 162 9.54 -10.61 -2.72
N GLY A 163 10.18 -10.62 -3.88
CA GLY A 163 9.64 -11.18 -5.11
C GLY A 163 10.04 -12.65 -5.28
N ILE A 164 9.08 -13.56 -5.45
CA ILE A 164 9.39 -14.95 -5.80
C ILE A 164 9.46 -15.04 -7.31
N ILE A 165 10.62 -15.41 -7.81
CA ILE A 165 10.90 -15.63 -9.23
C ILE A 165 11.19 -17.10 -9.49
N GLY A 166 11.08 -17.53 -10.72
CA GLY A 166 11.29 -18.92 -11.16
C GLY A 166 10.38 -19.26 -12.31
N TYR A 167 10.65 -20.37 -12.96
CA TYR A 167 9.88 -20.86 -14.12
C TYR A 167 8.40 -21.12 -13.78
N PRO A 168 7.51 -21.16 -14.79
CA PRO A 168 6.13 -21.58 -14.59
C PRO A 168 6.04 -22.99 -13.98
N SER A 169 5.03 -23.24 -13.17
CA SER A 169 4.74 -24.54 -12.52
C SER A 169 5.76 -25.05 -11.47
N VAL A 170 6.80 -24.30 -11.15
CA VAL A 170 7.79 -24.63 -10.10
C VAL A 170 7.16 -24.67 -8.69
N GLY A 171 5.96 -24.09 -8.51
CA GLY A 171 5.26 -24.09 -7.23
C GLY A 171 5.30 -22.76 -6.49
N LYS A 172 5.59 -21.62 -7.17
CA LYS A 172 5.63 -20.28 -6.57
C LYS A 172 4.34 -19.93 -5.82
N SER A 173 3.21 -20.02 -6.49
CA SER A 173 1.91 -19.68 -5.90
C SER A 173 1.53 -20.64 -4.76
N THR A 174 1.94 -21.91 -4.82
CA THR A 174 1.76 -22.88 -3.75
C THR A 174 2.60 -22.48 -2.53
N LEU A 175 3.87 -22.13 -2.74
CA LEU A 175 4.75 -21.69 -1.67
C LEU A 175 4.16 -20.46 -0.95
N ILE A 176 3.73 -19.45 -1.69
CA ILE A 176 3.09 -18.24 -1.12
C ILE A 176 1.84 -18.61 -0.33
N SER A 177 1.01 -19.51 -0.84
CA SER A 177 -0.24 -19.90 -0.17
C SER A 177 0.01 -20.59 1.19
N VAL A 178 1.15 -21.29 1.33
CA VAL A 178 1.51 -22.02 2.54
C VAL A 178 2.21 -21.13 3.58
N ILE A 179 3.11 -20.22 3.14
CA ILE A 179 3.82 -19.30 4.04
C ILE A 179 2.96 -18.09 4.43
N SER A 180 1.94 -17.73 3.62
CA SER A 180 1.05 -16.61 3.89
C SER A 180 -0.03 -16.99 4.89
N ASN A 181 -0.26 -16.15 5.91
CA ASN A 181 -1.32 -16.32 6.90
C ASN A 181 -2.73 -15.95 6.40
N ALA A 182 -2.83 -15.38 5.21
CA ALA A 182 -4.10 -15.08 4.56
C ALA A 182 -4.05 -15.69 3.15
N ARG A 183 -5.18 -16.17 2.65
CA ARG A 183 -5.26 -16.62 1.25
C ARG A 183 -4.68 -15.54 0.35
N PRO A 184 -3.69 -15.84 -0.49
CA PRO A 184 -3.12 -14.88 -1.43
C PRO A 184 -4.25 -14.21 -2.19
N LYS A 185 -4.22 -12.91 -2.30
CA LYS A 185 -5.24 -12.16 -3.01
C LYS A 185 -4.65 -11.60 -4.28
N ILE A 186 -5.41 -11.82 -5.33
CA ILE A 186 -5.24 -11.16 -6.61
C ILE A 186 -5.44 -9.65 -6.35
N ALA A 187 -4.38 -8.89 -6.44
CA ALA A 187 -4.43 -7.43 -6.30
C ALA A 187 -4.43 -6.81 -7.70
N SER A 188 -5.57 -6.25 -8.12
CA SER A 188 -5.65 -5.48 -9.37
C SER A 188 -5.04 -4.09 -9.14
N TYR A 189 -3.88 -3.86 -9.71
CA TYR A 189 -3.26 -2.54 -9.75
C TYR A 189 -3.69 -1.82 -11.03
N HIS A 190 -4.00 -0.54 -10.96
CA HIS A 190 -4.39 0.27 -12.13
C HIS A 190 -3.32 0.34 -13.23
N PHE A 191 -2.09 -0.08 -12.93
CA PHE A 191 -0.94 -0.07 -13.84
C PHE A 191 -0.44 -1.47 -14.21
N THR A 192 -1.14 -2.57 -13.82
CA THR A 192 -0.70 -3.95 -14.11
C THR A 192 -1.74 -4.68 -14.95
N THR A 193 -1.33 -5.17 -16.12
CA THR A 193 -2.13 -6.08 -16.95
C THR A 193 -2.05 -7.54 -16.48
N LEU A 194 -0.98 -7.90 -15.76
CA LEU A 194 -0.82 -9.17 -15.07
C LEU A 194 -0.87 -8.90 -13.57
N ILE A 195 -1.83 -9.51 -12.90
CA ILE A 195 -2.15 -9.27 -11.51
C ILE A 195 -1.27 -10.19 -10.64
N PRO A 196 -0.30 -9.65 -9.87
CA PRO A 196 0.52 -10.47 -9.00
C PRO A 196 -0.29 -11.00 -7.81
N ASN A 197 0.00 -12.24 -7.40
CA ASN A 197 -0.53 -12.77 -6.15
C ASN A 197 0.34 -12.29 -5.00
N LEU A 198 -0.24 -11.52 -4.07
CA LEU A 198 0.46 -11.04 -2.89
C LEU A 198 0.11 -11.87 -1.67
N GLY A 199 1.12 -12.25 -0.91
CA GLY A 199 1.00 -12.91 0.38
C GLY A 199 1.58 -12.06 1.50
N ILE A 200 0.88 -11.93 2.63
CA ILE A 200 1.42 -11.32 3.84
C ILE A 200 1.90 -12.44 4.76
N VAL A 201 3.19 -12.48 4.99
CA VAL A 201 3.84 -13.43 5.89
C VAL A 201 3.98 -12.78 7.27
N LYS A 202 3.38 -13.40 8.29
CA LYS A 202 3.55 -12.96 9.68
C LYS A 202 4.82 -13.56 10.25
N TYR A 203 5.57 -12.75 10.95
CA TYR A 203 6.79 -13.12 11.61
C TYR A 203 6.72 -12.88 13.13
N LYS A 204 7.71 -13.34 13.89
CA LYS A 204 7.81 -13.15 15.34
C LYS A 204 7.62 -11.68 15.74
N ASN A 205 7.11 -11.40 16.94
CA ASN A 205 6.92 -10.04 17.50
C ASN A 205 6.02 -9.12 16.67
N TYR A 206 4.92 -9.66 16.12
CA TYR A 206 3.94 -8.92 15.32
C TYR A 206 4.50 -8.26 14.04
N ARG A 207 5.71 -8.63 13.63
CA ARG A 207 6.27 -8.18 12.35
C ARG A 207 5.63 -8.95 11.21
N SER A 208 5.60 -8.33 10.04
CA SER A 208 5.13 -8.96 8.81
C SER A 208 5.87 -8.38 7.61
N PHE A 209 6.00 -9.17 6.56
CA PHE A 209 6.52 -8.71 5.28
C PHE A 209 5.64 -9.21 4.14
N VAL A 210 5.74 -8.54 3.00
CA VAL A 210 4.94 -8.84 1.81
C VAL A 210 5.76 -9.65 0.82
N VAL A 211 5.19 -10.76 0.35
CA VAL A 211 5.78 -11.60 -0.70
C VAL A 211 4.90 -11.53 -1.94
N ALA A 212 5.50 -11.33 -3.11
CA ALA A 212 4.81 -11.30 -4.38
C ALA A 212 5.13 -12.55 -5.21
N ASP A 213 4.08 -13.23 -5.72
CA ASP A 213 4.24 -14.17 -6.83
C ASP A 213 4.38 -13.36 -8.11
N ILE A 214 5.52 -13.46 -8.71
CA ILE A 214 5.79 -12.78 -9.95
C ILE A 214 5.61 -13.81 -11.08
N PRO A 215 4.45 -13.82 -11.80
CA PRO A 215 4.17 -14.80 -12.82
C PRO A 215 5.05 -14.60 -14.06
N GLY A 216 5.65 -15.66 -14.57
CA GLY A 216 6.09 -15.80 -15.96
C GLY A 216 7.32 -15.03 -16.42
N LEU A 217 8.54 -15.36 -15.92
CA LEU A 217 9.74 -15.23 -16.73
C LEU A 217 9.69 -16.37 -17.77
N ILE A 218 9.44 -16.05 -19.04
CA ILE A 218 9.50 -16.94 -20.18
C ILE A 218 10.69 -16.45 -21.01
N GLU A 219 11.51 -17.36 -21.50
CA GLU A 219 12.61 -17.05 -22.43
C GLU A 219 12.17 -16.08 -23.52
N GLY A 220 12.95 -14.98 -23.71
CA GLY A 220 12.65 -13.93 -24.67
C GLY A 220 11.79 -12.76 -24.17
N ALA A 221 11.61 -12.61 -22.86
CA ALA A 221 10.89 -11.47 -22.27
C ALA A 221 11.52 -10.11 -22.63
N HIS A 222 12.84 -10.08 -22.91
CA HIS A 222 13.60 -8.89 -23.29
C HIS A 222 13.38 -8.47 -24.76
N GLU A 223 12.90 -9.35 -25.64
CA GLU A 223 12.72 -9.06 -27.08
C GLU A 223 11.53 -8.16 -27.41
N GLY A 224 10.92 -7.51 -26.40
CA GLY A 224 9.97 -6.42 -26.63
C GLY A 224 8.55 -6.84 -27.01
N LYS A 225 8.16 -8.09 -26.87
CA LYS A 225 6.76 -8.54 -27.07
C LYS A 225 5.86 -8.22 -25.88
N GLY A 226 5.93 -7.01 -25.37
CA GLY A 226 4.93 -6.37 -24.48
C GLY A 226 4.76 -6.94 -23.06
N LEU A 227 4.74 -8.24 -22.87
CA LEU A 227 4.44 -8.90 -21.59
C LEU A 227 5.67 -8.98 -20.65
N GLY A 228 6.86 -9.27 -21.16
CA GLY A 228 8.07 -9.43 -20.38
C GLY A 228 8.56 -8.13 -19.72
N TYR A 229 8.53 -7.02 -20.46
CA TYR A 229 8.98 -5.71 -19.97
C TYR A 229 8.14 -5.18 -18.80
N ARG A 230 6.82 -5.35 -18.86
CA ARG A 230 5.91 -4.95 -17.77
C ARG A 230 6.14 -5.78 -16.51
N PHE A 231 6.52 -7.01 -16.69
CA PHE A 231 6.80 -7.96 -15.63
C PHE A 231 8.10 -7.62 -14.86
N LEU A 232 9.16 -7.30 -15.57
CA LEU A 232 10.44 -6.92 -14.98
C LEU A 232 10.32 -5.62 -14.14
N ARG A 233 9.41 -4.71 -14.51
CA ARG A 233 9.06 -3.54 -13.68
C ARG A 233 8.46 -3.92 -12.32
N HIS A 234 7.76 -5.05 -12.19
CA HIS A 234 7.26 -5.51 -10.89
C HIS A 234 8.39 -6.02 -10.01
N ILE A 235 9.40 -6.67 -10.61
CA ILE A 235 10.58 -7.12 -9.88
C ILE A 235 11.38 -5.91 -9.37
N GLU A 236 11.50 -4.84 -10.16
CA GLU A 236 12.16 -3.60 -9.72
C GLU A 236 11.58 -3.04 -8.42
N ARG A 237 10.30 -3.26 -8.19
CA ARG A 237 9.58 -2.80 -7.00
C ARG A 237 9.65 -3.78 -5.81
N CYS A 238 10.48 -4.83 -5.89
CA CYS A 238 10.77 -5.73 -4.77
C CYS A 238 12.11 -5.37 -4.15
N ARG A 239 12.28 -5.50 -2.83
CA ARG A 239 13.54 -5.23 -2.13
C ARG A 239 14.57 -6.31 -2.36
N ALA A 240 14.11 -7.57 -2.34
CA ALA A 240 14.93 -8.75 -2.50
C ALA A 240 14.21 -9.82 -3.30
N LEU A 241 14.92 -10.85 -3.74
CA LEU A 241 14.38 -11.92 -4.57
C LEU A 241 14.54 -13.28 -3.89
N ALA A 242 13.54 -14.15 -4.06
CA ALA A 242 13.62 -15.58 -3.75
C ALA A 242 13.49 -16.36 -5.06
N HIS A 243 14.57 -16.97 -5.50
CA HIS A 243 14.63 -17.71 -6.75
C HIS A 243 14.25 -19.17 -6.49
N LEU A 244 13.05 -19.55 -6.90
CA LEU A 244 12.53 -20.90 -6.74
C LEU A 244 12.94 -21.76 -7.93
N ILE A 245 13.70 -22.81 -7.66
CA ILE A 245 14.16 -23.81 -8.63
C ILE A 245 13.50 -25.16 -8.40
N GLU A 246 13.42 -25.96 -9.43
CA GLU A 246 12.84 -27.32 -9.43
C GLU A 246 13.77 -28.31 -10.13
N VAL A 247 13.88 -29.52 -9.56
CA VAL A 247 14.51 -30.65 -10.25
C VAL A 247 13.49 -31.28 -11.17
N PRO A 248 13.78 -31.40 -12.48
CA PRO A 248 12.86 -32.03 -13.42
C PRO A 248 12.64 -33.50 -13.10
N LEU A 249 11.51 -34.05 -13.58
CA LEU A 249 11.21 -35.45 -13.42
C LEU A 249 12.22 -36.31 -14.22
N PRO A 250 12.65 -37.46 -13.66
CA PRO A 250 13.54 -38.39 -14.38
C PRO A 250 12.92 -38.89 -15.71
N SER A 251 13.75 -39.09 -16.72
CA SER A 251 13.34 -39.69 -17.99
C SER A 251 12.73 -41.06 -17.73
N GLY A 252 11.49 -41.29 -18.19
CA GLY A 252 10.77 -42.56 -18.02
C GLY A 252 9.73 -42.55 -16.89
N TYR A 253 9.44 -41.41 -16.26
CA TYR A 253 8.33 -41.33 -15.32
C TYR A 253 6.99 -41.30 -16.05
N GLU A 254 6.15 -42.33 -15.82
CA GLU A 254 4.78 -42.37 -16.33
C GLU A 254 3.86 -41.52 -15.43
N PHE A 255 3.17 -40.59 -16.04
CA PHE A 255 2.27 -39.65 -15.33
C PHE A 255 0.89 -40.31 -15.12
N ASP A 256 0.35 -40.26 -13.93
CA ASP A 256 -0.94 -40.84 -13.53
C ASP A 256 -2.18 -40.05 -13.98
N GLY A 257 -2.03 -39.08 -14.85
CA GLY A 257 -3.15 -38.43 -15.54
C GLY A 257 -3.86 -37.29 -14.79
N SER A 258 -3.36 -36.82 -13.64
CA SER A 258 -3.95 -35.71 -12.88
C SER A 258 -3.28 -34.34 -13.13
N GLY A 259 -3.50 -33.70 -14.26
CA GLY A 259 -2.95 -32.36 -14.51
C GLY A 259 -3.47 -31.69 -15.79
N ASP A 260 -3.51 -30.36 -15.74
CA ASP A 260 -4.04 -29.38 -16.69
C ASP A 260 -4.21 -29.78 -18.16
N ALA A 261 -5.42 -29.63 -18.65
CA ALA A 261 -5.93 -30.18 -19.90
C ALA A 261 -5.49 -29.48 -21.22
N ASP A 262 -4.68 -28.42 -21.15
CA ASP A 262 -4.49 -27.53 -22.30
C ASP A 262 -3.23 -27.77 -23.18
N MET A 263 -2.37 -28.74 -22.85
CA MET A 263 -1.24 -29.11 -23.71
C MET A 263 -1.23 -30.61 -24.02
N PRO A 264 -0.82 -31.03 -25.26
CA PRO A 264 -0.61 -32.44 -25.58
C PRO A 264 0.44 -33.06 -24.65
N MET A 265 0.06 -34.08 -23.91
CA MET A 265 0.85 -34.73 -22.85
C MET A 265 2.31 -35.11 -23.21
N PRO A 266 2.65 -35.62 -24.40
CA PRO A 266 4.03 -35.96 -24.74
C PRO A 266 4.99 -34.75 -24.75
N SER A 267 4.59 -33.63 -25.33
CA SER A 267 5.43 -32.44 -25.47
C SER A 267 5.69 -31.74 -24.13
N ARG A 268 4.77 -31.87 -23.17
CA ARG A 268 4.92 -31.30 -21.82
C ARG A 268 5.91 -32.11 -20.97
N ILE A 269 5.89 -33.43 -21.08
CA ILE A 269 6.81 -34.32 -20.38
C ILE A 269 8.23 -34.13 -20.92
N GLU A 270 8.40 -34.09 -22.24
CA GLU A 270 9.70 -33.88 -22.89
C GLU A 270 10.31 -32.52 -22.52
N ALA A 271 9.50 -31.47 -22.50
CA ALA A 271 9.95 -30.13 -22.06
C ALA A 271 10.38 -30.09 -20.59
N LEU A 272 9.69 -30.81 -19.70
CA LEU A 272 10.05 -30.91 -18.28
C LEU A 272 11.30 -31.75 -18.04
N GLN A 273 11.53 -32.81 -18.86
CA GLN A 273 12.67 -33.70 -18.73
C GLN A 273 13.99 -33.10 -19.26
N ALA A 274 13.91 -32.11 -20.15
CA ALA A 274 15.08 -31.45 -20.75
C ALA A 274 15.67 -30.32 -19.91
N ARG A 275 15.06 -29.95 -18.77
CA ARG A 275 15.46 -28.80 -17.98
C ARG A 275 16.49 -29.16 -16.92
N ASP A 276 17.49 -28.29 -16.74
CA ASP A 276 18.45 -28.38 -15.64
C ASP A 276 18.27 -27.17 -14.68
N PRO A 277 18.13 -27.39 -13.37
CA PRO A 277 17.93 -26.31 -12.38
C PRO A 277 19.00 -25.22 -12.42
N ILE A 278 20.25 -25.58 -12.72
CA ILE A 278 21.37 -24.64 -12.82
C ILE A 278 21.21 -23.77 -14.05
N HIS A 279 20.94 -24.39 -15.20
CA HIS A 279 20.70 -23.65 -16.43
C HIS A 279 19.47 -22.72 -16.35
N ASP A 280 18.40 -23.19 -15.71
CA ASP A 280 17.21 -22.39 -15.47
C ASP A 280 17.49 -21.17 -14.60
N PHE A 281 18.30 -21.33 -13.55
CA PHE A 281 18.74 -20.24 -12.71
C PHE A 281 19.55 -19.20 -13.48
N ASP A 282 20.54 -19.66 -14.25
CA ASP A 282 21.40 -18.79 -15.05
C ASP A 282 20.61 -18.02 -16.12
N ALA A 283 19.64 -18.68 -16.78
CA ALA A 283 18.78 -18.05 -17.77
C ALA A 283 17.99 -16.88 -17.17
N ILE A 284 17.37 -17.08 -16.00
CA ILE A 284 16.62 -16.02 -15.30
C ILE A 284 17.57 -14.89 -14.84
N CYS A 285 18.73 -15.21 -14.29
CA CYS A 285 19.71 -14.20 -13.88
C CYS A 285 20.20 -13.37 -15.08
N ASN A 286 20.40 -13.98 -16.23
CA ASN A 286 20.77 -13.29 -17.46
C ASN A 286 19.65 -12.37 -17.97
N GLU A 287 18.38 -12.79 -17.91
CA GLU A 287 17.25 -11.93 -18.25
C GLU A 287 17.13 -10.71 -17.34
N LEU A 288 17.32 -10.89 -16.03
CA LEU A 288 17.36 -9.79 -15.08
C LEU A 288 18.49 -8.81 -15.38
N ALA A 289 19.68 -9.32 -15.71
CA ALA A 289 20.84 -8.50 -16.02
C ALA A 289 20.69 -7.71 -17.34
N GLN A 290 20.03 -8.30 -18.33
CA GLN A 290 19.74 -7.62 -19.60
C GLN A 290 18.72 -6.51 -19.45
N PHE A 291 17.81 -6.63 -18.50
CA PHE A 291 16.80 -5.61 -18.25
C PHE A 291 17.35 -4.44 -17.45
N SER A 292 18.05 -4.70 -16.33
CA SER A 292 18.60 -3.66 -15.47
C SER A 292 19.76 -4.19 -14.63
N GLU A 293 20.86 -3.46 -14.63
CA GLU A 293 22.01 -3.77 -13.78
C GLU A 293 21.65 -3.75 -12.29
N SER A 294 20.74 -2.88 -11.89
CA SER A 294 20.25 -2.79 -10.50
C SER A 294 19.50 -4.04 -10.08
N LEU A 295 18.80 -4.72 -11.01
CA LEU A 295 18.11 -5.98 -10.76
C LEU A 295 19.07 -7.16 -10.64
N ALA A 296 20.11 -7.19 -11.46
CA ALA A 296 21.14 -8.24 -11.40
C ALA A 296 21.90 -8.24 -10.06
N GLN A 297 22.08 -7.05 -9.47
CA GLN A 297 22.78 -6.88 -8.19
C GLN A 297 21.88 -7.04 -6.96
N ARG A 298 20.57 -7.29 -7.13
CA ARG A 298 19.66 -7.44 -6.00
C ARG A 298 20.00 -8.64 -5.15
N PRO A 299 19.93 -8.49 -3.82
CA PRO A 299 20.10 -9.60 -2.90
C PRO A 299 19.07 -10.69 -3.19
N GLN A 300 19.53 -11.92 -3.37
CA GLN A 300 18.66 -13.06 -3.66
C GLN A 300 19.05 -14.29 -2.86
N ILE A 301 18.06 -15.12 -2.57
CA ILE A 301 18.20 -16.45 -1.99
C ILE A 301 17.71 -17.49 -2.98
N VAL A 302 18.33 -18.67 -2.99
CA VAL A 302 17.94 -19.80 -3.84
C VAL A 302 17.12 -20.78 -3.02
N VAL A 303 15.96 -21.16 -3.56
CA VAL A 303 15.03 -22.06 -2.88
C VAL A 303 14.76 -23.26 -3.78
N LEU A 304 15.12 -24.45 -3.33
CA LEU A 304 14.77 -25.72 -3.97
C LEU A 304 13.40 -26.18 -3.46
N GLY A 305 12.42 -26.25 -4.35
CA GLY A 305 11.06 -26.70 -4.03
C GLY A 305 10.90 -28.23 -4.11
N LYS A 306 9.75 -28.73 -3.64
CA LYS A 306 9.28 -30.13 -3.80
C LYS A 306 10.21 -31.18 -3.15
N MET A 307 10.78 -30.88 -1.99
CA MET A 307 11.64 -31.82 -1.23
C MET A 307 10.92 -33.09 -0.75
N ASP A 308 9.61 -33.17 -0.87
CA ASP A 308 8.81 -34.37 -0.65
C ASP A 308 9.11 -35.47 -1.69
N GLN A 309 9.63 -35.10 -2.86
CA GLN A 309 9.92 -36.04 -3.94
C GLN A 309 11.32 -36.66 -3.81
N PRO A 310 11.46 -38.01 -3.97
CA PRO A 310 12.73 -38.70 -3.77
C PRO A 310 13.86 -38.20 -4.69
N HIS A 311 13.58 -38.02 -5.99
CA HIS A 311 14.57 -37.58 -6.98
C HIS A 311 15.10 -36.14 -6.69
N VAL A 312 14.30 -35.30 -6.05
CA VAL A 312 14.75 -33.95 -5.62
C VAL A 312 15.73 -34.06 -4.46
N ARG A 313 15.46 -34.97 -3.48
CA ARG A 313 16.36 -35.23 -2.35
C ARG A 313 17.70 -35.77 -2.78
N GLU A 314 17.76 -36.60 -3.82
CA GLU A 314 19.01 -37.14 -4.34
C GLU A 314 19.93 -36.07 -4.95
N ARG A 315 19.35 -35.06 -5.61
CA ARG A 315 20.11 -33.95 -6.23
C ARG A 315 20.38 -32.77 -5.29
N GLU A 316 19.71 -32.69 -4.15
CA GLU A 316 19.84 -31.58 -3.21
C GLU A 316 21.29 -31.31 -2.79
N PRO A 317 22.13 -32.31 -2.39
CA PRO A 317 23.49 -32.04 -1.95
C PRO A 317 24.38 -31.45 -3.04
N GLU A 318 24.20 -31.85 -4.29
CA GLU A 318 24.92 -31.32 -5.46
C GLU A 318 24.54 -29.86 -5.69
N LEU A 319 23.25 -29.55 -5.73
CA LEU A 319 22.73 -28.19 -5.97
C LEU A 319 23.13 -27.26 -4.82
N ARG A 320 23.06 -27.73 -3.57
CA ARG A 320 23.52 -26.97 -2.41
C ARG A 320 24.97 -26.58 -2.53
N ALA A 321 25.85 -27.54 -2.83
CA ALA A 321 27.28 -27.29 -2.98
C ALA A 321 27.57 -26.29 -4.11
N HIS A 322 26.81 -26.37 -5.21
CA HIS A 322 26.95 -25.47 -6.33
C HIS A 322 26.57 -24.03 -5.96
N PHE A 323 25.36 -23.81 -5.42
CA PHE A 323 24.84 -22.45 -5.15
C PHE A 323 25.54 -21.79 -3.94
N GLU A 324 25.87 -22.55 -2.91
CA GLU A 324 26.69 -22.06 -1.79
C GLU A 324 28.12 -21.70 -2.24
N GLY A 325 28.68 -22.47 -3.19
CA GLY A 325 29.95 -22.16 -3.84
C GLY A 325 29.94 -20.83 -4.64
N LEU A 326 28.79 -20.43 -5.18
CA LEU A 326 28.57 -19.14 -5.81
C LEU A 326 28.26 -18.01 -4.80
N GLY A 327 28.12 -18.31 -3.52
CA GLY A 327 27.86 -17.35 -2.45
C GLY A 327 26.38 -17.09 -2.18
N TYR A 328 25.46 -17.85 -2.76
CA TYR A 328 24.03 -17.75 -2.46
C TYR A 328 23.66 -18.53 -1.22
N LYS A 329 22.70 -18.01 -0.42
CA LYS A 329 22.05 -18.79 0.63
C LYS A 329 21.06 -19.75 -0.04
N PHE A 330 21.19 -21.05 0.26
CA PHE A 330 20.40 -22.12 -0.33
C PHE A 330 19.46 -22.75 0.68
N PHE A 331 18.18 -22.88 0.34
CA PHE A 331 17.14 -23.47 1.17
C PHE A 331 16.39 -24.57 0.40
N ALA A 332 16.25 -25.73 1.02
CA ALA A 332 15.50 -26.86 0.50
C ALA A 332 14.17 -26.97 1.25
N VAL A 333 13.04 -26.88 0.54
CA VAL A 333 11.72 -26.80 1.15
C VAL A 333 10.69 -27.70 0.47
N SER A 334 9.70 -28.11 1.24
CA SER A 334 8.49 -28.73 0.72
C SER A 334 7.25 -27.93 1.14
N SER A 335 6.53 -27.40 0.19
CA SER A 335 5.24 -26.76 0.44
C SER A 335 4.16 -27.75 0.87
N ALA A 336 4.30 -29.05 0.52
CA ALA A 336 3.34 -30.09 0.86
C ALA A 336 3.51 -30.56 2.31
N THR A 337 4.74 -30.87 2.73
CA THR A 337 5.05 -31.34 4.11
C THR A 337 5.32 -30.19 5.08
N ARG A 338 5.57 -28.99 4.58
CA ARG A 338 6.00 -27.77 5.31
C ARG A 338 7.41 -27.85 5.87
N ASP A 339 8.22 -28.83 5.44
CA ASP A 339 9.61 -28.95 5.87
C ASP A 339 10.45 -27.78 5.33
N GLY A 340 11.34 -27.23 6.15
CA GLY A 340 12.27 -26.14 5.80
C GLY A 340 11.63 -24.75 5.63
N LEU A 341 10.30 -24.60 5.81
CA LEU A 341 9.63 -23.31 5.61
C LEU A 341 9.95 -22.30 6.71
N GLU A 342 10.14 -22.73 7.95
CA GLU A 342 10.46 -21.82 9.05
C GLU A 342 11.84 -21.19 8.84
N ASP A 343 12.84 -21.97 8.50
CA ASP A 343 14.19 -21.50 8.18
C ASP A 343 14.19 -20.54 6.97
N LEU A 344 13.40 -20.86 5.96
CA LEU A 344 13.22 -19.99 4.80
C LEU A 344 12.61 -18.65 5.20
N VAL A 345 11.56 -18.63 6.01
CA VAL A 345 10.90 -17.41 6.48
C VAL A 345 11.83 -16.57 7.36
N ASP A 346 12.62 -17.21 8.23
CA ASP A 346 13.64 -16.54 9.05
C ASP A 346 14.70 -15.88 8.15
N ALA A 347 15.18 -16.57 7.11
CA ALA A 347 16.15 -16.04 6.16
C ALA A 347 15.58 -14.92 5.28
N MET A 348 14.32 -15.03 4.85
CA MET A 348 13.62 -13.97 4.13
C MET A 348 13.52 -12.70 4.97
N MET A 349 13.17 -12.82 6.25
CA MET A 349 13.09 -11.68 7.14
C MET A 349 14.45 -11.03 7.39
N GLU A 350 15.50 -11.84 7.59
CA GLU A 350 16.87 -11.34 7.70
C GLU A 350 17.29 -10.55 6.43
N LEU A 351 16.92 -11.06 5.27
CA LEU A 351 17.22 -10.40 3.99
C LEU A 351 16.49 -9.07 3.87
N VAL A 352 15.21 -9.00 4.27
CA VAL A 352 14.43 -7.75 4.30
C VAL A 352 15.06 -6.73 5.25
N ASP A 353 15.54 -7.16 6.43
CA ASP A 353 16.16 -6.27 7.40
C ASP A 353 17.49 -5.66 6.92
N ARG A 354 18.26 -6.42 6.14
CA ARG A 354 19.58 -6.00 5.61
C ARG A 354 19.48 -5.16 4.34
N THR A 355 18.37 -5.26 3.61
CA THR A 355 18.24 -4.62 2.30
C THR A 355 17.52 -3.28 2.45
N GLU A 356 18.16 -2.22 1.96
CA GLU A 356 17.52 -0.91 1.84
C GLU A 356 16.41 -0.91 0.80
N VAL A 357 15.47 0.01 0.95
CA VAL A 357 14.42 0.22 -0.06
C VAL A 357 15.10 0.74 -1.33
N PRO A 358 14.91 0.09 -2.48
CA PRO A 358 15.51 0.56 -3.72
C PRO A 358 15.03 1.98 -4.05
N ASP A 359 15.96 2.85 -4.46
CA ASP A 359 15.62 4.18 -4.93
C ASP A 359 14.99 4.08 -6.33
N ILE A 360 13.67 4.21 -6.39
CA ILE A 360 12.89 4.14 -7.63
C ILE A 360 12.57 5.58 -8.09
N ALA A 361 13.57 6.46 -8.10
CA ALA A 361 13.41 7.88 -8.43
C ALA A 361 12.87 8.16 -9.84
N HIS A 362 12.86 7.17 -10.74
CA HIS A 362 12.46 7.33 -12.15
C HIS A 362 11.12 6.69 -12.51
N PHE A 363 10.29 6.34 -11.53
CA PHE A 363 8.97 5.79 -11.81
C PHE A 363 8.00 6.91 -12.16
N THR A 364 8.03 7.38 -13.41
CA THR A 364 6.89 8.10 -13.98
C THR A 364 5.76 7.09 -14.18
N VAL A 365 4.70 7.22 -13.39
CA VAL A 365 3.44 6.55 -13.69
C VAL A 365 3.02 7.04 -15.08
N PRO A 366 2.75 6.16 -16.07
CA PRO A 366 2.22 6.59 -17.35
C PRO A 366 0.97 7.43 -17.11
N GLU A 367 0.89 8.59 -17.72
CA GLU A 367 -0.31 9.42 -17.65
C GLU A 367 -1.52 8.60 -18.11
N ALA A 368 -2.67 8.81 -17.47
CA ALA A 368 -3.89 8.03 -17.72
C ALA A 368 -4.39 8.12 -19.18
N GLU A 369 -3.84 9.01 -20.00
CA GLU A 369 -4.16 9.16 -21.43
C GLU A 369 -3.49 8.09 -22.31
N GLU A 370 -2.35 7.52 -21.94
CA GLU A 370 -1.74 6.42 -22.72
C GLU A 370 -2.44 5.06 -22.48
N LEU A 371 -3.23 4.93 -21.40
CA LEU A 371 -4.01 3.74 -21.11
C LEU A 371 -5.33 3.65 -21.90
N SER A 372 -5.86 4.79 -22.41
CA SER A 372 -7.12 4.80 -23.16
C SER A 372 -6.94 4.46 -24.64
N ALA A 373 -5.73 4.56 -25.18
CA ALA A 373 -5.47 4.32 -26.60
C ALA A 373 -5.13 2.83 -26.93
N ALA A 374 -4.79 2.03 -25.93
CA ALA A 374 -4.39 0.63 -26.14
C ALA A 374 -5.53 -0.39 -25.95
N ASP A 375 -6.70 0.03 -25.46
CA ASP A 375 -7.79 -0.89 -25.07
C ASP A 375 -9.05 -0.79 -25.97
N THR A 376 -8.96 -0.13 -27.13
CA THR A 376 -10.06 -0.03 -28.10
C THR A 376 -9.92 -0.93 -29.33
N THR A 377 -9.29 -2.10 -29.20
CA THR A 377 -9.49 -3.17 -30.19
C THR A 377 -10.64 -4.04 -29.71
N PRO A 378 -11.78 -4.09 -30.43
CA PRO A 378 -12.84 -5.03 -30.11
C PRO A 378 -12.29 -6.44 -30.35
N MET A 379 -12.37 -7.31 -29.35
CA MET A 379 -12.25 -8.74 -29.57
C MET A 379 -13.46 -9.18 -30.37
N ASP A 380 -13.27 -9.46 -31.64
CA ASP A 380 -14.24 -10.16 -32.47
C ASP A 380 -14.41 -11.58 -31.91
N TRP A 381 -15.49 -11.78 -31.18
CA TRP A 381 -15.99 -13.08 -30.80
C TRP A 381 -16.80 -13.64 -31.98
N GLU A 382 -16.17 -14.32 -32.92
CA GLU A 382 -16.84 -15.23 -33.85
C GLU A 382 -16.98 -16.60 -33.20
N GLY A 383 -18.17 -16.93 -32.75
CA GLY A 383 -18.52 -18.25 -32.24
C GLY A 383 -20.03 -18.42 -32.25
N GLY A 384 -20.52 -18.94 -33.39
CA GLY A 384 -21.93 -19.08 -33.75
C GLY A 384 -22.77 -19.92 -32.79
N GLY A 385 -24.03 -19.57 -32.73
CA GLY A 385 -25.11 -20.33 -32.10
C GLY A 385 -26.42 -19.58 -32.26
N SER A 386 -27.12 -19.87 -33.35
CA SER A 386 -28.47 -19.41 -33.62
C SER A 386 -29.47 -20.01 -32.62
N VAL A 387 -30.27 -19.19 -31.95
CA VAL A 387 -31.62 -19.58 -31.48
C VAL A 387 -32.53 -18.34 -31.45
N GLY A 388 -33.57 -18.36 -32.32
CA GLY A 388 -34.96 -18.03 -32.01
C GLY A 388 -35.32 -16.56 -31.83
N ASP A 389 -35.93 -15.96 -32.89
CA ASP A 389 -36.84 -14.83 -32.83
C ASP A 389 -38.00 -15.11 -31.86
N ASP A 390 -38.24 -14.18 -30.96
CA ASP A 390 -39.59 -13.84 -30.52
C ASP A 390 -39.65 -12.36 -30.12
N ALA A 391 -40.36 -11.65 -30.96
CA ALA A 391 -40.76 -10.24 -30.83
C ALA A 391 -41.84 -10.13 -29.77
N VAL A 392 -41.71 -9.21 -28.82
CA VAL A 392 -42.88 -8.59 -28.16
C VAL A 392 -42.59 -7.11 -27.95
N ASP A 393 -43.38 -6.34 -28.69
CA ASP A 393 -43.60 -4.89 -28.50
C ASP A 393 -44.24 -4.61 -27.14
N ALA A 394 -43.79 -3.53 -26.45
CA ALA A 394 -44.70 -2.69 -25.66
C ALA A 394 -44.04 -1.35 -25.31
N GLU A 395 -44.52 -0.33 -25.97
CA GLU A 395 -44.51 1.07 -25.53
C GLU A 395 -45.27 1.19 -24.17
N GLY A 396 -44.77 2.06 -23.30
CA GLY A 396 -45.50 2.42 -22.07
C GLY A 396 -44.76 3.49 -21.25
N LEU A 397 -45.06 4.72 -21.59
CA LEU A 397 -44.90 5.94 -20.78
C LEU A 397 -45.37 5.73 -19.33
N LEU A 398 -44.60 6.27 -18.34
CA LEU A 398 -45.19 6.86 -17.13
C LEU A 398 -44.22 7.86 -16.48
N GLU A 399 -44.68 9.07 -16.36
CA GLU A 399 -44.10 10.22 -15.65
C GLU A 399 -44.12 10.07 -14.14
N PRO A 400 -43.36 10.89 -13.39
CA PRO A 400 -43.23 10.74 -11.94
C PRO A 400 -44.39 11.41 -11.18
N ALA A 401 -44.91 10.70 -10.21
CA ALA A 401 -45.93 11.22 -9.27
C ALA A 401 -45.23 11.92 -8.09
N ILE A 402 -45.54 13.19 -7.95
CA ILE A 402 -45.32 14.01 -6.74
C ILE A 402 -46.42 13.64 -5.74
N ALA A 403 -46.04 13.24 -4.51
CA ALA A 403 -46.97 13.12 -3.40
C ALA A 403 -46.61 14.15 -2.33
N SER A 404 -47.57 14.97 -2.04
CA SER A 404 -47.66 16.03 -1.05
C SER A 404 -47.71 15.50 0.40
N VAL A 405 -47.08 16.31 1.24
CA VAL A 405 -47.10 16.25 2.68
C VAL A 405 -48.47 16.71 3.18
N ASP A 406 -49.08 15.94 4.07
CA ASP A 406 -50.16 16.41 4.96
C ASP A 406 -49.65 16.43 6.41
N GLU A 407 -49.79 17.64 6.99
CA GLU A 407 -49.68 17.93 8.43
C GLU A 407 -50.93 17.42 9.18
N GLU A 408 -50.77 16.78 10.31
CA GLU A 408 -51.69 16.69 11.46
C GLU A 408 -50.79 16.47 12.68
N ASP A 409 -50.65 17.34 13.57
CA ASP A 409 -51.29 18.09 14.68
C ASP A 409 -51.92 17.16 15.74
N ASP A 410 -51.64 17.60 16.97
CA ASP A 410 -52.30 17.26 18.24
C ASP A 410 -51.76 16.09 19.08
N GLY A 411 -51.44 16.49 20.34
CA GLY A 411 -51.62 15.65 21.49
C GLY A 411 -50.68 15.88 22.66
N ASP A 412 -50.96 16.91 23.47
CA ASP A 412 -50.57 17.05 24.87
C ASP A 412 -50.74 15.75 25.64
N ASP A 413 -49.78 15.44 26.55
CA ASP A 413 -50.14 14.95 27.89
C ASP A 413 -48.97 15.11 28.88
N GLU A 414 -49.26 15.88 29.90
CA GLU A 414 -48.65 16.01 31.23
C GLU A 414 -48.57 14.67 31.97
N TYR A 415 -47.60 14.55 32.83
CA TYR A 415 -47.61 14.07 34.23
C TYR A 415 -46.21 13.64 34.64
N ALA A 416 -45.61 14.37 35.53
CA ALA A 416 -45.60 14.29 37.01
C ALA A 416 -44.47 13.44 37.59
N ASP A 417 -43.68 14.16 38.37
CA ASP A 417 -42.86 13.82 39.52
C ASP A 417 -42.96 12.38 40.07
N GLU A 418 -41.81 11.82 40.46
CA GLU A 418 -41.57 11.36 41.83
C GLU A 418 -40.08 11.02 42.07
N GLU A 419 -39.63 11.47 43.22
CA GLU A 419 -38.40 11.27 43.95
C GLU A 419 -37.99 9.81 44.16
N GLU A 420 -36.72 9.45 44.08
CA GLU A 420 -35.86 9.00 45.19
C GLU A 420 -34.41 8.98 44.79
#